data_c262c24a40c8a97cd6ea79b374698efb
#
_entry.id   c262c24a40c8a97cd6ea79b374698efb
#
_cell.length_a   1.000
_cell.length_b   1.000
_cell.length_c   1.000
_cell.angle_alpha   90.00
_cell.angle_beta   90.00
_cell.angle_gamma   90.00
#
_symmetry.space_group_name_H-M   'P 1'
#
loop_
_entity.id
_entity.type
_entity.pdbx_description
1 polymer ?
#
loop_
_entity_poly.entity_id
_entity_poly.type
_entity_poly.pdbx_seq_one_letter_code
_entity_poly.pdbx_strand_id
1 'polypeptide(L)'
;MSAPTIDPNQRDPEDVAPTDSYRPTDRVWIYRGGQWRSGIVESSSTRAATVTYRPSGARGTGVDTLTARYLAPRNEDDPVLDRL
;
A
#
# COMPACT_ATOMS: atom_id res chain seq x y z
N MET A 1 -8.98 -8.45 -8.25
CA MET A 1 -8.11 -7.56 -9.04
C MET A 1 -6.66 -7.79 -8.65
N SER A 2 -5.80 -7.91 -9.64
CA SER A 2 -4.38 -8.14 -9.39
C SER A 2 -3.68 -6.87 -8.90
N ALA A 3 -2.47 -7.03 -8.36
CA ALA A 3 -1.62 -5.91 -8.01
C ALA A 3 -1.37 -5.01 -9.24
N PRO A 4 -1.19 -3.71 -9.03
CA PRO A 4 -0.79 -2.82 -10.10
C PRO A 4 0.54 -3.27 -10.72
N THR A 5 0.74 -2.96 -11.99
CA THR A 5 1.99 -3.26 -12.69
C THR A 5 2.73 -2.00 -13.13
N ILE A 6 2.13 -0.85 -12.94
CA ILE A 6 2.69 0.43 -13.36
C ILE A 6 3.80 0.90 -12.41
N ASP A 7 4.83 1.54 -12.96
CA ASP A 7 5.84 2.24 -12.17
C ASP A 7 5.15 3.42 -11.44
N PRO A 8 5.34 3.57 -10.12
CA PRO A 8 4.73 4.68 -9.38
C PRO A 8 5.03 6.06 -9.95
N ASN A 9 6.22 6.24 -10.53
CA ASN A 9 6.62 7.52 -11.12
C ASN A 9 5.93 7.82 -12.45
N GLN A 10 5.27 6.83 -13.04
CA GLN A 10 4.54 6.96 -14.30
C GLN A 10 3.02 7.04 -14.10
N ARG A 11 2.55 7.00 -12.86
CA ARG A 11 1.12 7.12 -12.58
C ARG A 11 0.64 8.54 -12.89
N ASP A 12 -0.56 8.62 -13.48
CA ASP A 12 -1.23 9.90 -13.64
C ASP A 12 -1.58 10.44 -12.24
N PRO A 13 -1.21 11.68 -11.90
CA PRO A 13 -1.55 12.25 -10.59
C PRO A 13 -3.05 12.25 -10.28
N GLU A 14 -3.90 12.28 -11.30
CA GLU A 14 -5.36 12.21 -11.12
C GLU A 14 -5.83 10.82 -10.67
N ASP A 15 -5.05 9.78 -10.96
CA ASP A 15 -5.35 8.42 -10.55
C ASP A 15 -4.78 8.07 -9.18
N VAL A 16 -4.06 9.00 -8.55
CA VAL A 16 -3.44 8.79 -7.25
C VAL A 16 -4.32 9.40 -6.17
N ALA A 17 -4.90 8.54 -5.32
CA ALA A 17 -5.71 9.01 -4.20
C ALA A 17 -4.84 9.72 -3.17
N PRO A 18 -5.33 10.81 -2.55
CA PRO A 18 -4.59 11.47 -1.48
C PRO A 18 -4.40 10.52 -0.29
N THR A 19 -3.26 10.65 0.41
CA THR A 19 -2.98 9.77 1.55
C THR A 19 -3.99 9.92 2.67
N ASP A 20 -4.55 11.10 2.88
CA ASP A 20 -5.56 11.32 3.91
C ASP A 20 -6.95 10.76 3.56
N SER A 21 -7.13 10.22 2.36
CA SER A 21 -8.33 9.47 2.00
C SER A 21 -8.30 8.05 2.56
N TYR A 22 -7.14 7.55 2.97
CA TYR A 22 -7.01 6.25 3.60
C TYR A 22 -7.22 6.36 5.09
N ARG A 23 -7.80 5.31 5.68
CA ARG A 23 -8.07 5.22 7.12
C ARG A 23 -7.33 4.04 7.71
N PRO A 24 -7.07 4.03 9.03
CA PRO A 24 -6.54 2.84 9.68
C PRO A 24 -7.37 1.60 9.31
N THR A 25 -6.69 0.51 9.06
CA THR A 25 -7.22 -0.79 8.61
C THR A 25 -7.61 -0.88 7.14
N ASP A 26 -7.54 0.21 6.38
CA ASP A 26 -7.75 0.13 4.93
C ASP A 26 -6.72 -0.77 4.27
N ARG A 27 -7.18 -1.57 3.32
CA ARG A 27 -6.34 -2.47 2.53
C ARG A 27 -5.77 -1.71 1.35
N VAL A 28 -4.45 -1.82 1.17
CA VAL A 28 -3.74 -1.10 0.10
C VAL A 28 -2.71 -2.00 -0.56
N TRP A 29 -2.32 -1.59 -1.77
CA TRP A 29 -1.06 -2.02 -2.37
C TRP A 29 -0.02 -0.96 -2.07
N ILE A 30 1.18 -1.39 -1.69
CA ILE A 30 2.32 -0.49 -1.53
C ILE A 30 3.43 -0.88 -2.50
N TYR A 31 4.18 0.11 -2.97
CA TYR A 31 5.33 -0.12 -3.84
C TYR A 31 6.60 -0.04 -3.02
N ARG A 32 7.30 -1.16 -2.91
CA ARG A 32 8.53 -1.26 -2.13
C ARG A 32 9.45 -2.30 -2.76
N GLY A 33 10.74 -1.95 -2.91
CA GLY A 33 11.71 -2.88 -3.46
C GLY A 33 11.42 -3.29 -4.90
N GLY A 34 10.87 -2.39 -5.71
CA GLY A 34 10.59 -2.64 -7.11
C GLY A 34 9.29 -3.41 -7.38
N GLN A 35 8.46 -3.63 -6.38
CA GLN A 35 7.22 -4.40 -6.53
C GLN A 35 6.08 -3.81 -5.71
N TRP A 36 4.86 -3.99 -6.20
CA TRP A 36 3.65 -3.74 -5.43
C TRP A 36 3.39 -4.91 -4.47
N ARG A 37 3.14 -4.60 -3.20
CA ARG A 37 2.94 -5.59 -2.15
C ARG A 37 1.67 -5.28 -1.38
N SER A 38 1.05 -6.30 -0.79
CA SER A 38 -0.12 -6.11 0.06
C SER A 38 0.25 -5.38 1.35
N GLY A 39 -0.59 -4.45 1.76
CA GLY A 39 -0.41 -3.72 3.00
C GLY A 39 -1.73 -3.33 3.64
N ILE A 40 -1.65 -2.92 4.90
CA ILE A 40 -2.77 -2.38 5.67
C ILE A 40 -2.34 -1.06 6.28
N VAL A 41 -3.18 -0.04 6.13
CA VAL A 41 -2.89 1.29 6.67
C VAL A 41 -2.97 1.27 8.19
N GLU A 42 -1.91 1.77 8.83
CA GLU A 42 -1.88 1.99 10.28
C GLU A 42 -2.35 3.39 10.64
N SER A 43 -1.85 4.38 9.92
CA SER A 43 -2.20 5.79 10.09
C SER A 43 -1.96 6.55 8.81
N SER A 44 -2.57 7.73 8.68
CA SER A 44 -2.38 8.56 7.50
C SER A 44 -2.44 10.04 7.86
N SER A 45 -1.79 10.83 7.02
CA SER A 45 -1.84 12.29 7.06
C SER A 45 -1.95 12.81 5.64
N THR A 46 -1.96 14.13 5.47
CA THR A 46 -2.02 14.73 4.13
C THR A 46 -0.77 14.46 3.30
N ARG A 47 0.35 14.06 3.93
CA ARG A 47 1.64 13.87 3.26
C ARG A 47 1.99 12.43 3.02
N ALA A 48 1.64 11.54 3.94
CA ALA A 48 2.08 10.16 3.89
C ALA A 48 1.18 9.25 4.71
N ALA A 49 1.27 7.96 4.45
CA ALA A 49 0.60 6.94 5.26
C ALA A 49 1.63 5.96 5.78
N THR A 50 1.47 5.53 7.02
CA THR A 50 2.25 4.46 7.63
C THR A 50 1.49 3.16 7.41
N VAL A 51 2.17 2.16 6.86
CA VAL A 51 1.55 0.93 6.38
C VAL A 51 2.33 -0.27 6.88
N THR A 52 1.62 -1.27 7.39
CA THR A 52 2.16 -2.61 7.62
C THR A 52 2.01 -3.40 6.33
N TYR A 53 3.08 -4.06 5.88
CA TYR A 53 3.07 -4.78 4.61
C TYR A 53 3.82 -6.10 4.72
N ARG A 54 3.64 -6.96 3.71
CA ARG A 54 4.36 -8.24 3.60
C ARG A 54 5.55 -8.10 2.67
N PRO A 55 6.79 -8.19 3.19
CA PRO A 55 7.96 -8.28 2.32
C PRO A 55 7.89 -9.56 1.48
N SER A 56 8.34 -9.50 0.23
CA SER A 56 8.32 -10.65 -0.67
C SER A 56 9.20 -11.77 -0.15
N GLY A 57 8.64 -12.99 -0.12
CA GLY A 57 9.37 -14.19 0.25
C GLY A 57 9.79 -14.27 1.71
N ALA A 58 9.39 -13.32 2.55
CA ALA A 58 9.75 -13.29 3.96
C ALA A 58 8.55 -13.67 4.83
N ARG A 59 8.84 -14.19 6.02
CA ARG A 59 7.84 -14.35 7.07
C ARG A 59 7.69 -13.03 7.82
N GLY A 60 6.51 -12.80 8.36
CA GLY A 60 6.24 -11.61 9.14
C GLY A 60 5.92 -10.41 8.27
N THR A 61 6.03 -9.24 8.86
CA THR A 61 5.61 -7.99 8.25
C THR A 61 6.68 -6.92 8.42
N GLY A 62 6.63 -5.92 7.55
CA GLY A 62 7.40 -4.69 7.70
C GLY A 62 6.47 -3.51 7.88
N VAL A 63 6.99 -2.40 8.35
CA VAL A 63 6.27 -1.14 8.49
C VAL A 63 7.04 -0.07 7.75
N ASP A 64 6.37 0.73 6.96
CA ASP A 64 6.99 1.83 6.24
C ASP A 64 6.03 3.00 6.09
N THR A 65 6.57 4.18 5.86
CA THR A 65 5.80 5.40 5.61
C THR A 65 6.01 5.81 4.16
N LEU A 66 4.92 5.96 3.42
CA LEU A 66 4.93 6.15 1.97
C LEU A 66 4.06 7.33 1.58
N THR A 67 4.46 8.00 0.50
CA THR A 67 3.64 9.05 -0.11
C THR A 67 2.60 8.44 -1.06
N ALA A 68 1.63 9.24 -1.47
CA ALA A 68 0.45 8.78 -2.19
C ALA A 68 0.76 7.97 -3.45
N ARG A 69 1.78 8.34 -4.22
CA ARG A 69 2.10 7.67 -5.49
C ARG A 69 2.51 6.21 -5.30
N TYR A 70 2.98 5.85 -4.12
CA TYR A 70 3.41 4.50 -3.79
C TYR A 70 2.32 3.67 -3.11
N LEU A 71 1.09 4.17 -3.13
CA LEU A 71 -0.08 3.51 -2.53
C LEU A 71 -1.20 3.41 -3.56
N ALA A 72 -1.93 2.29 -3.50
CA ALA A 72 -3.15 2.11 -4.30
C ALA A 72 -4.17 1.31 -3.51
N PRO A 73 -5.47 1.53 -3.71
CA PRO A 73 -6.48 0.72 -3.05
C PRO A 73 -6.36 -0.75 -3.43
N ARG A 74 -6.59 -1.64 -2.46
CA ARG A 74 -6.53 -3.08 -2.67
C ARG A 74 -7.89 -3.70 -2.40
N ASN A 75 -8.44 -4.35 -3.42
CA ASN A 75 -9.69 -5.10 -3.32
C ASN A 75 -9.47 -6.60 -3.21
N GLU A 76 -8.24 -7.06 -3.43
CA GLU A 76 -7.89 -8.46 -3.37
C GLU A 76 -7.54 -8.86 -1.94
N ASP A 77 -8.08 -9.99 -1.48
CA ASP A 77 -7.82 -10.47 -0.14
C ASP A 77 -6.39 -11.03 -0.01
N ASP A 78 -5.72 -10.72 1.09
CA ASP A 78 -4.47 -11.38 1.49
C ASP A 78 -4.73 -12.09 2.82
N PRO A 79 -4.97 -13.41 2.80
CA PRO A 79 -5.42 -14.10 4.00
C PRO A 79 -4.40 -14.10 5.13
N VAL A 80 -3.12 -13.93 4.83
CA VAL A 80 -2.09 -13.88 5.87
C VAL A 80 -2.08 -12.49 6.53
N LEU A 81 -2.01 -11.44 5.71
CA LEU A 81 -1.92 -10.06 6.20
C LEU A 81 -3.22 -9.58 6.83
N ASP A 82 -4.36 -9.87 6.17
CA ASP A 82 -5.65 -9.32 6.56
C ASP A 82 -6.22 -9.97 7.82
N ARG A 83 -5.56 -10.99 8.35
CA ARG A 83 -5.95 -11.67 9.59
C ARG A 83 -5.04 -11.32 10.78
N LEU A 84 -4.13 -10.40 10.60
CA LEU A 84 -3.26 -9.96 11.70
C LEU A 84 -4.04 -9.17 12.75
#